data_41b36e2733f7ff98da0bf4d2e278ca2d
#
_entry.id   41b36e2733f7ff98da0bf4d2e278ca2d
#
_cell.length_a   1.000
_cell.length_b   1.000
_cell.length_c   1.000
_cell.angle_alpha   90.00
_cell.angle_beta   90.00
_cell.angle_gamma   90.00
#
_symmetry.space_group_name_H-M   'P 1'
#
loop_
_entity.id
_entity.type
_entity.pdbx_description
1 polymer ?
#
loop_
_entity_poly.entity_id
_entity_poly.type
_entity_poly.pdbx_seq_one_letter_code
_entity_poly.pdbx_strand_id
1 'polypeptide(L)'
;NNTCMLLCTSFIMLTRISMDKAVRQFIIMVVAAVITMIIPYVIDRTWQLAKIPWVYGLIGLALLLVVCVIGNTSFGAQLSISIGGFSFQPSEFVKISFVFFVATMFYRSTEFKNVAITTGVAAAHVLILVLSKDLGSALIFFLAYVLMLFIATSNWLYLAGGLGSGCAAAMLAYKLFSHVRVRVEAWQDPWSDIAGKGYQVTQALFAIGTGGWFGMGLYQGMPKKIPVVEKDFIFAAISEELGGIYALCILLICLGCFMQFMLIATRMQALFYKLIAFGLGIEYVVQVFLTIGGVTKFIPSTGVTLPLVSYGGSSILSTFILFGVIQGLYVLKRNEEEEEEQ
;
A
#
# COMPACT_ATOMS: atom_id res chain seq x y z
N ASN A 1 -10.69 -15.87 -5.12
CA ASN A 1 -9.69 -16.94 -4.90
C ASN A 1 -8.32 -16.39 -4.47
N ASN A 2 -7.74 -15.41 -5.19
CA ASN A 2 -6.43 -14.83 -4.88
C ASN A 2 -6.34 -14.26 -3.46
N THR A 3 -7.36 -13.53 -3.02
CA THR A 3 -7.46 -12.98 -1.65
C THR A 3 -7.39 -14.09 -0.59
N CYS A 4 -8.11 -15.20 -0.81
CA CYS A 4 -8.10 -16.34 0.12
C CYS A 4 -6.70 -16.97 0.20
N MET A 5 -5.99 -17.12 -0.91
CA MET A 5 -4.63 -17.67 -0.91
C MET A 5 -3.65 -16.79 -0.12
N LEU A 6 -3.71 -15.46 -0.30
CA LEU A 6 -2.89 -14.52 0.46
C LEU A 6 -3.21 -14.56 1.96
N LEU A 7 -4.49 -14.62 2.32
CA LEU A 7 -4.93 -14.74 3.71
C LEU A 7 -4.52 -16.07 4.34
N CYS A 8 -4.66 -17.20 3.63
CA CYS A 8 -4.18 -18.49 4.12
C CYS A 8 -2.68 -18.44 4.44
N THR A 9 -1.87 -17.89 3.52
CA THR A 9 -0.43 -17.70 3.77
C THR A 9 -0.18 -16.80 4.98
N SER A 10 -0.92 -15.69 5.09
CA SER A 10 -0.85 -14.81 6.26
C SER A 10 -1.06 -15.58 7.55
N PHE A 11 -2.16 -16.36 7.66
CA PHE A 11 -2.48 -17.10 8.88
C PHE A 11 -1.49 -18.22 9.18
N ILE A 12 -1.00 -18.95 8.17
CA ILE A 12 0.06 -19.95 8.36
C ILE A 12 1.28 -19.30 8.99
N MET A 13 1.76 -18.18 8.46
CA MET A 13 2.96 -17.52 8.96
C MET A 13 2.72 -16.80 10.29
N LEU A 14 1.58 -16.15 10.48
CA LEU A 14 1.30 -15.45 11.73
C LEU A 14 1.09 -16.41 12.90
N THR A 15 0.40 -17.53 12.72
CA THR A 15 0.28 -18.57 13.77
C THR A 15 1.64 -19.14 14.14
N ARG A 16 2.53 -19.31 13.16
CA ARG A 16 3.91 -19.73 13.37
C ARG A 16 4.73 -18.71 14.18
N ILE A 17 4.54 -17.41 13.92
CA ILE A 17 5.31 -16.34 14.56
C ILE A 17 4.70 -15.99 15.93
N SER A 18 3.39 -15.73 16.00
CA SER A 18 2.67 -15.33 17.21
C SER A 18 1.18 -15.63 17.10
N MET A 19 0.70 -16.57 17.91
CA MET A 19 -0.72 -16.93 17.95
C MET A 19 -1.63 -15.77 18.34
N ASP A 20 -1.21 -14.90 19.28
CA ASP A 20 -1.98 -13.74 19.71
C ASP A 20 -2.20 -12.74 18.56
N LYS A 21 -1.17 -12.52 17.74
CA LYS A 21 -1.28 -11.65 16.56
C LYS A 21 -2.17 -12.28 15.49
N ALA A 22 -2.09 -13.59 15.29
CA ALA A 22 -2.95 -14.31 14.35
C ALA A 22 -4.42 -14.21 14.76
N VAL A 23 -4.76 -14.42 16.02
CA VAL A 23 -6.14 -14.30 16.54
C VAL A 23 -6.67 -12.87 16.37
N ARG A 24 -5.88 -11.85 16.75
CA ARG A 24 -6.27 -10.44 16.54
C ARG A 24 -6.51 -10.13 15.08
N GLN A 25 -5.63 -10.58 14.19
CA GLN A 25 -5.75 -10.38 12.75
C GLN A 25 -7.01 -11.07 12.20
N PHE A 26 -7.33 -12.28 12.69
CA PHE A 26 -8.53 -13.00 12.29
C PHE A 26 -9.81 -12.24 12.65
N ILE A 27 -9.90 -11.70 13.87
CA ILE A 27 -11.05 -10.90 14.29
C ILE A 27 -11.22 -9.67 13.39
N ILE A 28 -10.12 -8.94 13.13
CA ILE A 28 -10.15 -7.76 12.25
C ILE A 28 -10.56 -8.15 10.83
N MET A 29 -10.04 -9.27 10.30
CA MET A 29 -10.39 -9.77 8.98
C MET A 29 -11.88 -10.09 8.86
N VAL A 30 -12.50 -10.74 9.87
CA VAL A 30 -13.93 -11.02 9.85
C VAL A 30 -14.75 -9.72 9.83
N VAL A 31 -14.39 -8.76 10.67
CA VAL A 31 -15.04 -7.43 10.66
C VAL A 31 -14.85 -6.73 9.30
N ALA A 32 -13.63 -6.76 8.75
CA ALA A 32 -13.34 -6.19 7.44
C ALA A 32 -14.16 -6.85 6.32
N ALA A 33 -14.31 -8.17 6.34
CA ALA A 33 -15.12 -8.91 5.36
C ALA A 33 -16.60 -8.49 5.41
N VAL A 34 -17.18 -8.34 6.60
CA VAL A 34 -18.56 -7.87 6.77
C VAL A 34 -18.73 -6.45 6.22
N ILE A 35 -17.81 -5.54 6.55
CA ILE A 35 -17.83 -4.15 6.03
C ILE A 35 -17.73 -4.16 4.50
N THR A 36 -16.84 -4.98 3.95
CA THR A 36 -16.60 -5.06 2.51
C THR A 36 -17.82 -5.55 1.73
N MET A 37 -18.66 -6.41 2.30
CA MET A 37 -19.89 -6.84 1.64
C MET A 37 -20.90 -5.70 1.42
N ILE A 38 -20.83 -4.63 2.19
CA ILE A 38 -21.71 -3.46 2.07
C ILE A 38 -21.22 -2.50 0.99
N ILE A 39 -19.92 -2.45 0.72
CA ILE A 39 -19.29 -1.46 -0.16
C ILE A 39 -19.83 -1.52 -1.60
N PRO A 40 -19.96 -2.68 -2.28
CA PRO A 40 -20.49 -2.75 -3.62
C PRO A 40 -21.91 -2.14 -3.75
N TYR A 41 -22.75 -2.36 -2.73
CA TYR A 41 -24.10 -1.79 -2.69
C TYR A 41 -24.10 -0.26 -2.53
N VAL A 42 -23.10 0.28 -1.82
CA VAL A 42 -22.94 1.72 -1.63
C VAL A 42 -22.41 2.37 -2.91
N ILE A 43 -21.49 1.73 -3.64
CA ILE A 43 -20.86 2.28 -4.85
C ILE A 43 -21.88 2.48 -5.97
N ASP A 44 -22.83 1.60 -6.13
CA ASP A 44 -23.92 1.73 -7.11
C ASP A 44 -24.72 3.06 -6.92
N ARG A 45 -24.77 3.58 -5.69
CA ARG A 45 -25.44 4.85 -5.35
C ARG A 45 -24.51 6.07 -5.30
N THR A 46 -23.22 5.90 -5.56
CA THR A 46 -22.19 6.92 -5.22
C THR A 46 -21.86 7.90 -6.34
N TRP A 47 -22.60 7.96 -7.44
CA TRP A 47 -22.46 9.04 -8.43
C TRP A 47 -22.49 10.44 -7.79
N GLN A 48 -23.20 10.60 -6.67
CA GLN A 48 -23.23 11.84 -5.91
C GLN A 48 -21.87 12.17 -5.25
N LEU A 49 -21.04 11.16 -4.98
CA LEU A 49 -19.71 11.33 -4.38
C LEU A 49 -18.72 12.02 -5.34
N ALA A 50 -18.94 11.93 -6.65
CA ALA A 50 -18.16 12.68 -7.64
C ALA A 50 -18.34 14.21 -7.53
N LYS A 51 -19.31 14.68 -6.73
CA LYS A 51 -19.62 16.11 -6.60
C LYS A 51 -18.88 16.83 -5.47
N ILE A 52 -18.17 16.11 -4.59
CA ILE A 52 -17.60 16.68 -3.36
C ILE A 52 -16.10 16.38 -3.15
N PRO A 53 -15.21 16.78 -4.12
CA PRO A 53 -13.78 16.46 -4.03
C PRO A 53 -13.11 16.98 -2.76
N TRP A 54 -13.48 18.19 -2.33
CA TRP A 54 -12.89 18.84 -1.18
C TRP A 54 -13.11 18.09 0.14
N VAL A 55 -14.22 17.34 0.26
CA VAL A 55 -14.47 16.51 1.44
C VAL A 55 -13.40 15.43 1.57
N TYR A 56 -13.07 14.75 0.48
CA TYR A 56 -12.03 13.71 0.48
C TYR A 56 -10.64 14.28 0.77
N GLY A 57 -10.28 15.39 0.07
CA GLY A 57 -8.98 16.03 0.24
C GLY A 57 -8.78 16.60 1.62
N LEU A 58 -9.78 17.33 2.16
CA LEU A 58 -9.66 17.97 3.47
C LEU A 58 -9.72 16.98 4.63
N ILE A 59 -10.57 15.95 4.56
CA ILE A 59 -10.60 14.89 5.57
C ILE A 59 -9.26 14.16 5.59
N GLY A 60 -8.71 13.82 4.41
CA GLY A 60 -7.41 13.18 4.31
C GLY A 60 -6.30 14.02 4.96
N LEU A 61 -6.20 15.30 4.60
CA LEU A 61 -5.22 16.22 5.19
C LEU A 61 -5.40 16.36 6.70
N ALA A 62 -6.64 16.52 7.18
CA ALA A 62 -6.92 16.66 8.61
C ALA A 62 -6.49 15.42 9.40
N LEU A 63 -6.81 14.21 8.90
CA LEU A 63 -6.41 12.96 9.54
C LEU A 63 -4.89 12.78 9.58
N LEU A 64 -4.18 13.12 8.50
CA LEU A 64 -2.72 13.06 8.48
C LEU A 64 -2.08 14.08 9.40
N LEU A 65 -2.61 15.31 9.47
CA LEU A 65 -2.14 16.33 10.40
C LEU A 65 -2.35 15.94 11.87
N VAL A 66 -3.50 15.36 12.21
CA VAL A 66 -3.75 14.85 13.57
C VAL A 66 -2.70 13.81 13.96
N VAL A 67 -2.38 12.87 13.07
CA VAL A 67 -1.33 11.85 13.36
C VAL A 67 0.06 12.46 13.43
N CYS A 68 0.36 13.43 12.58
CA CYS A 68 1.64 14.12 12.60
C CYS A 68 1.90 14.85 13.94
N VAL A 69 0.82 15.32 14.60
CA VAL A 69 0.93 16.06 15.88
C VAL A 69 0.80 15.15 17.10
N ILE A 70 -0.14 14.19 17.09
CA ILE A 70 -0.53 13.40 18.27
C ILE A 70 -0.10 11.94 18.15
N GLY A 71 0.35 11.50 16.99
CA GLY A 71 0.66 10.11 16.70
C GLY A 71 1.75 9.52 17.60
N ASN A 72 1.59 8.24 17.93
CA ASN A 72 2.61 7.49 18.65
C ASN A 72 3.81 7.20 17.74
N THR A 73 5.01 7.41 18.27
CA THR A 73 6.25 7.11 17.56
C THR A 73 6.51 5.60 17.57
N SER A 74 6.50 4.98 16.41
CA SER A 74 6.94 3.60 16.21
C SER A 74 8.18 3.59 15.33
N PHE A 75 9.30 3.05 15.85
CA PHE A 75 10.59 3.02 15.12
C PHE A 75 11.06 4.39 14.59
N GLY A 76 10.72 5.46 15.33
CA GLY A 76 11.12 6.84 15.01
C GLY A 76 10.21 7.55 14.00
N ALA A 77 9.10 6.95 13.56
CA ALA A 77 8.07 7.55 12.72
C ALA A 77 6.75 7.68 13.49
N GLN A 78 6.02 8.77 13.27
CA GLN A 78 4.68 8.99 13.83
C GLN A 78 3.63 8.39 12.89
N LEU A 79 3.28 7.13 13.12
CA LEU A 79 2.49 6.35 12.15
C LEU A 79 1.08 6.04 12.62
N SER A 80 0.84 5.95 13.92
CA SER A 80 -0.41 5.41 14.42
C SER A 80 -0.89 6.09 15.70
N ILE A 81 -2.19 5.96 15.95
CA ILE A 81 -2.84 6.33 17.20
C ILE A 81 -3.27 5.04 17.88
N SER A 82 -2.90 4.85 19.16
CA SER A 82 -3.35 3.69 19.93
C SER A 82 -4.65 4.01 20.63
N ILE A 83 -5.72 3.28 20.30
CA ILE A 83 -7.04 3.41 20.92
C ILE A 83 -7.44 2.06 21.48
N GLY A 84 -7.58 1.94 22.81
CA GLY A 84 -8.03 0.69 23.45
C GLY A 84 -7.17 -0.55 23.16
N GLY A 85 -5.85 -0.37 22.96
CA GLY A 85 -4.93 -1.47 22.63
C GLY A 85 -4.86 -1.84 21.14
N PHE A 86 -5.64 -1.18 20.28
CA PHE A 86 -5.56 -1.29 18.84
C PHE A 86 -4.74 -0.12 18.26
N SER A 87 -3.82 -0.43 17.35
CA SER A 87 -3.06 0.60 16.61
C SER A 87 -3.81 0.93 15.32
N PHE A 88 -4.31 2.16 15.24
CA PHE A 88 -4.96 2.70 14.05
C PHE A 88 -3.99 3.58 13.28
N GLN A 89 -3.75 3.25 12.01
CA GLN A 89 -2.87 3.99 11.10
C GLN A 89 -3.72 4.70 10.04
N PRO A 90 -3.97 6.01 10.20
CA PRO A 90 -4.83 6.75 9.28
C PRO A 90 -4.34 6.80 7.84
N SER A 91 -3.02 6.82 7.57
CA SER A 91 -2.49 6.84 6.21
C SER A 91 -3.01 5.68 5.34
N GLU A 92 -3.30 4.51 5.96
CA GLU A 92 -3.89 3.36 5.29
C GLU A 92 -5.32 3.61 4.75
N PHE A 93 -6.08 4.49 5.38
CA PHE A 93 -7.44 4.89 4.95
C PHE A 93 -7.40 6.13 4.06
N VAL A 94 -6.51 7.06 4.39
CA VAL A 94 -6.35 8.29 3.62
C VAL A 94 -5.91 8.01 2.19
N LYS A 95 -5.12 6.96 1.93
CA LYS A 95 -4.77 6.57 0.56
C LYS A 95 -6.02 6.34 -0.30
N ILE A 96 -7.05 5.66 0.23
CA ILE A 96 -8.30 5.44 -0.50
C ILE A 96 -9.02 6.77 -0.77
N SER A 97 -9.21 7.62 0.26
CA SER A 97 -9.84 8.93 0.08
C SER A 97 -9.05 9.84 -0.85
N PHE A 98 -7.73 9.73 -0.88
CA PHE A 98 -6.85 10.46 -1.78
C PHE A 98 -7.09 10.07 -3.25
N VAL A 99 -7.24 8.79 -3.56
CA VAL A 99 -7.59 8.34 -4.92
C VAL A 99 -8.96 8.91 -5.33
N PHE A 100 -9.95 8.90 -4.44
CA PHE A 100 -11.26 9.52 -4.71
C PHE A 100 -11.15 11.02 -4.94
N PHE A 101 -10.34 11.73 -4.16
CA PHE A 101 -10.05 13.15 -4.36
C PHE A 101 -9.48 13.42 -5.75
N VAL A 102 -8.38 12.75 -6.10
CA VAL A 102 -7.69 12.93 -7.38
C VAL A 102 -8.59 12.55 -8.55
N ALA A 103 -9.31 11.42 -8.47
CA ALA A 103 -10.25 10.99 -9.51
C ALA A 103 -11.37 12.01 -9.74
N THR A 104 -11.93 12.57 -8.66
CA THR A 104 -13.00 13.59 -8.74
C THR A 104 -12.49 14.90 -9.35
N MET A 105 -11.29 15.34 -8.97
CA MET A 105 -10.71 16.56 -9.52
C MET A 105 -10.44 16.44 -11.00
N PHE A 106 -9.86 15.33 -11.47
CA PHE A 106 -9.57 15.12 -12.89
C PHE A 106 -10.80 14.75 -13.71
N TYR A 107 -11.83 14.19 -13.10
CA TYR A 107 -13.12 14.02 -13.74
C TYR A 107 -13.79 15.37 -14.07
N ARG A 108 -13.62 16.39 -13.19
CA ARG A 108 -14.20 17.72 -13.41
C ARG A 108 -13.50 18.50 -14.50
N SER A 109 -12.18 18.54 -14.48
CA SER A 109 -11.37 19.26 -15.47
C SER A 109 -9.91 18.82 -15.42
N THR A 110 -9.29 18.72 -16.58
CA THR A 110 -7.84 18.50 -16.75
C THR A 110 -7.12 19.77 -17.18
N GLU A 111 -7.76 20.93 -17.10
CA GLU A 111 -7.11 22.23 -17.37
C GLU A 111 -5.97 22.51 -16.38
N PHE A 112 -4.98 23.25 -16.82
CA PHE A 112 -3.78 23.56 -16.04
C PHE A 112 -4.07 24.09 -14.64
N LYS A 113 -5.06 24.99 -14.49
CA LYS A 113 -5.45 25.53 -13.19
C LYS A 113 -5.92 24.44 -12.23
N ASN A 114 -6.76 23.51 -12.71
CA ASN A 114 -7.26 22.42 -11.89
C ASN A 114 -6.16 21.40 -11.57
N VAL A 115 -5.29 21.10 -12.54
CA VAL A 115 -4.10 20.27 -12.32
C VAL A 115 -3.20 20.89 -11.26
N ALA A 116 -2.92 22.21 -11.33
CA ALA A 116 -2.08 22.89 -10.35
C ALA A 116 -2.66 22.85 -8.92
N ILE A 117 -3.97 23.05 -8.78
CA ILE A 117 -4.66 22.95 -7.48
C ILE A 117 -4.57 21.53 -6.93
N THR A 118 -4.87 20.54 -7.78
CA THR A 118 -4.82 19.11 -7.38
C THR A 118 -3.40 18.70 -6.99
N THR A 119 -2.38 19.16 -7.76
CA THR A 119 -0.97 18.96 -7.43
C THR A 119 -0.61 19.57 -6.08
N GLY A 120 -1.07 20.79 -5.80
CA GLY A 120 -0.82 21.45 -4.51
C GLY A 120 -1.36 20.68 -3.32
N VAL A 121 -2.60 20.18 -3.43
CA VAL A 121 -3.22 19.35 -2.37
C VAL A 121 -2.54 17.99 -2.25
N ALA A 122 -2.22 17.34 -3.37
CA ALA A 122 -1.48 16.07 -3.38
C ALA A 122 -0.09 16.23 -2.75
N ALA A 123 0.63 17.30 -3.11
CA ALA A 123 1.93 17.62 -2.51
C ALA A 123 1.82 17.87 -1.00
N ALA A 124 0.74 18.52 -0.52
CA ALA A 124 0.51 18.70 0.90
C ALA A 124 0.36 17.35 1.64
N HIS A 125 -0.39 16.37 1.08
CA HIS A 125 -0.48 15.02 1.66
C HIS A 125 0.91 14.36 1.74
N VAL A 126 1.67 14.39 0.64
CA VAL A 126 3.01 13.80 0.59
C VAL A 126 3.95 14.47 1.59
N LEU A 127 3.93 15.81 1.70
CA LEU A 127 4.78 16.55 2.63
C LEU A 127 4.47 16.22 4.09
N ILE A 128 3.20 16.10 4.47
CA ILE A 128 2.82 15.70 5.84
C ILE A 128 3.34 14.30 6.15
N LEU A 129 3.22 13.35 5.20
CA LEU A 129 3.74 11.99 5.36
C LEU A 129 5.27 11.99 5.50
N VAL A 130 5.99 12.80 4.72
CA VAL A 130 7.45 12.96 4.84
C VAL A 130 7.83 13.54 6.20
N LEU A 131 7.11 14.56 6.69
CA LEU A 131 7.32 15.13 8.02
C LEU A 131 7.05 14.11 9.14
N SER A 132 6.04 13.27 8.98
CA SER A 132 5.73 12.14 9.89
C SER A 132 6.74 10.99 9.77
N LYS A 133 7.72 11.09 8.86
CA LYS A 133 8.72 10.06 8.54
C LYS A 133 8.11 8.77 7.95
N ASP A 134 6.90 8.84 7.42
CA ASP A 134 6.24 7.74 6.69
C ASP A 134 6.57 7.83 5.19
N LEU A 135 7.82 7.51 4.85
CA LEU A 135 8.33 7.61 3.49
C LEU A 135 7.70 6.58 2.54
N GLY A 136 7.31 5.42 3.07
CA GLY A 136 6.65 4.38 2.29
C GLY A 136 5.29 4.84 1.79
N SER A 137 4.43 5.33 2.68
CA SER A 137 3.14 5.91 2.31
C SER A 137 3.31 7.15 1.42
N ALA A 138 4.29 8.03 1.71
CA ALA A 138 4.57 9.21 0.88
C ALA A 138 4.88 8.82 -0.58
N LEU A 139 5.65 7.75 -0.79
CA LEU A 139 5.99 7.27 -2.13
C LEU A 139 4.78 6.64 -2.84
N ILE A 140 3.91 5.92 -2.11
CA ILE A 140 2.66 5.37 -2.66
C ILE A 140 1.76 6.50 -3.15
N PHE A 141 1.51 7.52 -2.32
CA PHE A 141 0.68 8.68 -2.69
C PHE A 141 1.26 9.43 -3.89
N PHE A 142 2.57 9.65 -3.88
CA PHE A 142 3.25 10.35 -4.97
C PHE A 142 3.13 9.60 -6.30
N LEU A 143 3.44 8.30 -6.33
CA LEU A 143 3.35 7.50 -7.55
C LEU A 143 1.90 7.34 -8.03
N ALA A 144 0.95 7.13 -7.11
CA ALA A 144 -0.47 7.10 -7.45
C ALA A 144 -0.90 8.41 -8.12
N TYR A 145 -0.54 9.57 -7.54
CA TYR A 145 -0.86 10.88 -8.12
C TYR A 145 -0.28 11.06 -9.52
N VAL A 146 1.02 10.83 -9.70
CA VAL A 146 1.71 11.06 -10.98
C VAL A 146 1.15 10.17 -12.08
N LEU A 147 0.87 8.90 -11.77
CA LEU A 147 0.30 7.97 -12.74
C LEU A 147 -1.18 8.26 -13.04
N MET A 148 -1.98 8.66 -12.05
CA MET A 148 -3.36 9.11 -12.27
C MET A 148 -3.42 10.38 -13.11
N LEU A 149 -2.52 11.35 -12.87
CA LEU A 149 -2.39 12.56 -13.67
C LEU A 149 -2.05 12.24 -15.13
N PHE A 150 -1.11 11.32 -15.35
CA PHE A 150 -0.76 10.86 -16.69
C PHE A 150 -1.95 10.21 -17.41
N ILE A 151 -2.69 9.31 -16.73
CA ILE A 151 -3.87 8.66 -17.31
C ILE A 151 -4.97 9.67 -17.64
N ALA A 152 -5.20 10.66 -16.75
CA ALA A 152 -6.23 11.67 -16.96
C ALA A 152 -5.91 12.65 -18.09
N THR A 153 -4.64 12.98 -18.29
CA THR A 153 -4.21 14.01 -19.26
C THR A 153 -3.62 13.43 -20.54
N SER A 154 -3.19 12.17 -20.53
CA SER A 154 -2.42 11.52 -21.62
C SER A 154 -1.17 12.30 -22.03
N ASN A 155 -0.61 13.13 -21.14
CA ASN A 155 0.52 14.01 -21.42
C ASN A 155 1.81 13.51 -20.77
N TRP A 156 2.76 13.08 -21.59
CA TRP A 156 4.07 12.57 -21.15
C TRP A 156 4.94 13.59 -20.40
N LEU A 157 4.71 14.89 -20.61
CA LEU A 157 5.44 15.93 -19.89
C LEU A 157 5.10 15.93 -18.39
N TYR A 158 3.85 15.67 -18.04
CA TYR A 158 3.45 15.53 -16.62
C TYR A 158 4.07 14.30 -15.98
N LEU A 159 4.14 13.18 -16.70
CA LEU A 159 4.80 11.97 -16.21
C LEU A 159 6.31 12.21 -16.02
N ALA A 160 6.99 12.74 -17.01
CA ALA A 160 8.43 13.02 -16.95
C ALA A 160 8.77 14.07 -15.88
N GLY A 161 7.98 15.15 -15.79
CA GLY A 161 8.12 16.19 -14.78
C GLY A 161 7.84 15.66 -13.38
N GLY A 162 6.79 14.82 -13.22
CA GLY A 162 6.48 14.14 -11.98
C GLY A 162 7.63 13.26 -11.52
N LEU A 163 8.08 12.33 -12.34
CA LEU A 163 9.20 11.43 -12.00
C LEU A 163 10.49 12.21 -11.73
N GLY A 164 10.80 13.24 -12.54
CA GLY A 164 11.96 14.11 -12.32
C GLY A 164 11.90 14.84 -10.98
N SER A 165 10.73 15.40 -10.63
CA SER A 165 10.53 16.05 -9.33
C SER A 165 10.64 15.05 -8.16
N GLY A 166 10.17 13.81 -8.33
CA GLY A 166 10.32 12.73 -7.37
C GLY A 166 11.78 12.35 -7.12
N CYS A 167 12.59 12.23 -8.18
CA CYS A 167 14.02 11.99 -8.05
C CYS A 167 14.73 13.16 -7.32
N ALA A 168 14.39 14.40 -7.65
CA ALA A 168 14.92 15.57 -6.95
C ALA A 168 14.51 15.58 -5.45
N ALA A 169 13.25 15.28 -5.15
CA ALA A 169 12.74 15.18 -3.79
C ALA A 169 13.43 14.06 -3.00
N ALA A 170 13.68 12.90 -3.62
CA ALA A 170 14.39 11.77 -3.00
C ALA A 170 15.85 12.15 -2.68
N MET A 171 16.56 12.82 -3.57
CA MET A 171 17.91 13.33 -3.32
C MET A 171 17.93 14.36 -2.19
N LEU A 172 16.95 15.26 -2.14
CA LEU A 172 16.80 16.24 -1.07
C LEU A 172 16.51 15.54 0.27
N ALA A 173 15.60 14.56 0.29
CA ALA A 173 15.27 13.78 1.47
C ALA A 173 16.50 13.04 2.03
N TYR A 174 17.33 12.47 1.17
CA TYR A 174 18.58 11.82 1.57
C TYR A 174 19.54 12.80 2.26
N LYS A 175 19.62 14.05 1.80
CA LYS A 175 20.48 15.08 2.41
C LYS A 175 19.92 15.60 3.73
N LEU A 176 18.61 15.79 3.83
CA LEU A 176 17.96 16.45 4.97
C LEU A 176 17.63 15.49 6.12
N PHE A 177 17.26 14.24 5.83
CA PHE A 177 16.73 13.32 6.84
C PHE A 177 17.71 12.19 7.16
N SER A 178 18.17 12.13 8.40
CA SER A 178 19.11 11.09 8.88
C SER A 178 18.53 9.67 8.75
N HIS A 179 17.23 9.48 9.02
CA HIS A 179 16.58 8.18 8.89
C HIS A 179 16.51 7.67 7.43
N VAL A 180 16.42 8.57 6.43
CA VAL A 180 16.52 8.20 5.01
C VAL A 180 17.93 7.73 4.70
N ARG A 181 18.93 8.48 5.16
CA ARG A 181 20.34 8.15 4.95
C ARG A 181 20.68 6.77 5.54
N VAL A 182 20.26 6.50 6.76
CA VAL A 182 20.48 5.18 7.42
C VAL A 182 19.89 4.04 6.60
N ARG A 183 18.67 4.21 6.05
CA ARG A 183 18.04 3.18 5.22
C ARG A 183 18.76 2.98 3.88
N VAL A 184 19.25 4.05 3.27
CA VAL A 184 20.01 3.98 2.02
C VAL A 184 21.38 3.35 2.28
N GLU A 185 22.09 3.71 3.35
CA GLU A 185 23.37 3.09 3.74
C GLU A 185 23.19 1.59 4.01
N ALA A 186 22.19 1.20 4.79
CA ALA A 186 21.88 -0.21 5.05
C ALA A 186 21.47 -0.99 3.79
N TRP A 187 20.89 -0.32 2.80
CA TRP A 187 20.58 -0.91 1.50
C TRP A 187 21.81 -1.07 0.61
N GLN A 188 22.68 -0.06 0.55
CA GLN A 188 23.89 -0.11 -0.29
C GLN A 188 24.87 -1.18 0.22
N ASP A 189 25.20 -1.14 1.50
CA ASP A 189 26.11 -2.11 2.12
C ASP A 189 25.64 -2.53 3.52
N PRO A 190 24.70 -3.51 3.60
CA PRO A 190 24.23 -4.02 4.88
C PRO A 190 25.30 -4.83 5.63
N TRP A 191 26.37 -5.25 4.94
CA TRP A 191 27.41 -6.08 5.48
C TRP A 191 28.43 -5.30 6.31
N SER A 192 28.57 -4.01 6.08
CA SER A 192 29.51 -3.15 6.81
C SER A 192 29.16 -2.99 8.30
N ASP A 193 27.87 -3.14 8.65
CA ASP A 193 27.39 -3.03 10.04
C ASP A 193 26.25 -4.05 10.28
N ILE A 194 26.62 -5.32 10.26
CA ILE A 194 25.66 -6.45 10.40
C ILE A 194 24.93 -6.41 11.75
N ALA A 195 25.59 -5.97 12.83
CA ALA A 195 24.99 -5.95 14.16
C ALA A 195 24.16 -4.68 14.45
N GLY A 196 24.30 -3.64 13.61
CA GLY A 196 23.63 -2.35 13.77
C GLY A 196 22.63 -2.05 12.66
N LYS A 197 22.96 -1.07 11.83
CA LYS A 197 22.04 -0.55 10.78
C LYS A 197 21.62 -1.59 9.74
N GLY A 198 22.51 -2.54 9.40
CA GLY A 198 22.28 -3.61 8.44
C GLY A 198 21.53 -4.82 8.99
N TYR A 199 21.35 -4.93 10.33
CA TYR A 199 20.89 -6.16 10.98
C TYR A 199 19.58 -6.72 10.37
N GLN A 200 18.58 -5.88 10.20
CA GLN A 200 17.28 -6.30 9.70
C GLN A 200 17.35 -6.83 8.26
N VAL A 201 18.07 -6.14 7.39
CA VAL A 201 18.24 -6.51 5.98
C VAL A 201 19.09 -7.78 5.86
N THR A 202 20.18 -7.90 6.62
CA THR A 202 21.05 -9.08 6.58
C THR A 202 20.35 -10.33 7.08
N GLN A 203 19.57 -10.23 8.18
CA GLN A 203 18.78 -11.36 8.67
C GLN A 203 17.73 -11.81 7.64
N ALA A 204 17.08 -10.87 6.94
CA ALA A 204 16.15 -11.19 5.87
C ALA A 204 16.83 -11.90 4.68
N LEU A 205 18.01 -11.42 4.27
CA LEU A 205 18.78 -12.06 3.20
C LEU A 205 19.28 -13.45 3.59
N PHE A 206 19.70 -13.65 4.84
CA PHE A 206 20.05 -14.99 5.35
C PHE A 206 18.84 -15.92 5.32
N ALA A 207 17.68 -15.46 5.77
CA ALA A 207 16.45 -16.25 5.74
C ALA A 207 16.08 -16.68 4.31
N ILE A 208 16.09 -15.75 3.34
CA ILE A 208 15.84 -16.06 1.93
C ILE A 208 16.87 -17.05 1.39
N GLY A 209 18.16 -16.84 1.72
CA GLY A 209 19.24 -17.71 1.26
C GLY A 209 19.17 -19.12 1.84
N THR A 210 18.86 -19.26 3.13
CA THR A 210 18.74 -20.57 3.80
C THR A 210 17.50 -21.36 3.34
N GLY A 211 16.40 -20.68 3.01
CA GLY A 211 15.20 -21.32 2.48
C GLY A 211 15.39 -21.96 1.11
N GLY A 212 16.27 -21.40 0.27
CA GLY A 212 16.49 -21.90 -1.09
C GLY A 212 15.20 -21.97 -1.90
N TRP A 213 15.12 -22.94 -2.82
CA TRP A 213 13.93 -23.08 -3.69
C TRP A 213 12.73 -23.73 -3.00
N PHE A 214 12.95 -24.71 -2.11
CA PHE A 214 11.90 -25.54 -1.52
C PHE A 214 11.56 -25.21 -0.08
N GLY A 215 12.31 -24.32 0.56
CA GLY A 215 12.16 -23.96 1.96
C GLY A 215 12.79 -24.97 2.91
N MET A 216 13.00 -24.54 4.15
CA MET A 216 13.47 -25.42 5.23
C MET A 216 12.36 -26.31 5.80
N GLY A 217 11.11 -26.00 5.52
CA GLY A 217 9.92 -26.59 6.13
C GLY A 217 9.37 -25.74 7.28
N LEU A 218 8.05 -25.82 7.49
CA LEU A 218 7.39 -25.13 8.59
C LEU A 218 7.99 -25.52 9.94
N TYR A 219 8.24 -24.54 10.80
CA TYR A 219 8.89 -24.67 12.11
C TYR A 219 10.38 -25.05 12.09
N GLN A 220 11.01 -25.18 10.93
CA GLN A 220 12.44 -25.47 10.82
C GLN A 220 13.30 -24.20 10.66
N GLY A 221 12.70 -23.09 10.22
CA GLY A 221 13.35 -21.78 10.13
C GLY A 221 13.44 -21.03 11.45
N MET A 222 14.08 -19.89 11.43
CA MET A 222 14.24 -18.98 12.58
C MET A 222 13.69 -17.58 12.29
N PRO A 223 12.45 -17.43 11.79
CA PRO A 223 11.92 -16.13 11.35
C PRO A 223 11.94 -15.07 12.46
N LYS A 224 11.83 -15.47 13.75
CA LYS A 224 11.88 -14.56 14.90
C LYS A 224 13.23 -13.85 15.08
N LYS A 225 14.29 -14.26 14.38
CA LYS A 225 15.57 -13.53 14.36
C LYS A 225 15.48 -12.25 13.54
N ILE A 226 14.53 -12.16 12.61
CA ILE A 226 14.30 -10.96 11.82
C ILE A 226 13.44 -10.00 12.65
N PRO A 227 13.92 -8.79 12.98
CA PRO A 227 13.11 -7.82 13.72
C PRO A 227 11.84 -7.46 12.94
N VAL A 228 10.70 -7.43 13.66
CA VAL A 228 9.39 -7.05 13.10
C VAL A 228 8.97 -7.88 11.87
N VAL A 229 9.41 -9.14 11.86
CA VAL A 229 9.19 -10.07 10.73
C VAL A 229 7.72 -10.19 10.31
N GLU A 230 6.79 -10.07 11.24
CA GLU A 230 5.36 -10.18 10.97
C GLU A 230 4.77 -9.01 10.17
N LYS A 231 5.50 -7.89 10.05
CA LYS A 231 5.06 -6.71 9.31
C LYS A 231 5.69 -6.66 7.93
N ASP A 232 6.75 -5.88 7.78
CA ASP A 232 7.40 -5.56 6.51
C ASP A 232 8.36 -6.64 6.00
N PHE A 233 8.80 -7.57 6.87
CA PHE A 233 9.73 -8.65 6.50
C PHE A 233 9.10 -10.05 6.44
N ILE A 234 7.77 -10.18 6.44
CA ILE A 234 7.08 -11.48 6.40
C ILE A 234 7.44 -12.29 5.16
N PHE A 235 7.74 -11.63 4.04
CA PHE A 235 8.15 -12.29 2.80
C PHE A 235 9.46 -13.05 2.96
N ALA A 236 10.40 -12.58 3.80
CA ALA A 236 11.63 -13.31 4.12
C ALA A 236 11.33 -14.60 4.90
N ALA A 237 10.41 -14.53 5.88
CA ALA A 237 9.98 -15.72 6.63
C ALA A 237 9.26 -16.75 5.76
N ILE A 238 8.43 -16.29 4.81
CA ILE A 238 7.80 -17.14 3.79
C ILE A 238 8.88 -17.84 2.95
N SER A 239 9.87 -17.09 2.48
CA SER A 239 10.97 -17.64 1.68
C SER A 239 11.82 -18.62 2.47
N GLU A 240 12.06 -18.41 3.77
CA GLU A 240 12.83 -19.29 4.63
C GLU A 240 12.14 -20.64 4.83
N GLU A 241 10.87 -20.63 5.25
CA GLU A 241 10.18 -21.87 5.64
C GLU A 241 9.46 -22.55 4.46
N LEU A 242 8.86 -21.79 3.53
CA LEU A 242 8.09 -22.33 2.40
C LEU A 242 8.86 -22.34 1.07
N GLY A 243 9.99 -21.62 1.01
CA GLY A 243 10.89 -21.61 -0.13
C GLY A 243 10.60 -20.54 -1.19
N GLY A 244 11.60 -20.34 -2.07
CA GLY A 244 11.57 -19.34 -3.12
C GLY A 244 10.47 -19.57 -4.15
N ILE A 245 10.13 -20.81 -4.47
CA ILE A 245 9.02 -21.14 -5.39
C ILE A 245 7.69 -20.65 -4.81
N TYR A 246 7.43 -20.91 -3.52
CA TYR A 246 6.21 -20.45 -2.87
C TYR A 246 6.17 -18.92 -2.78
N ALA A 247 7.28 -18.29 -2.44
CA ALA A 247 7.42 -16.83 -2.42
C ALA A 247 7.14 -16.20 -3.80
N LEU A 248 7.64 -16.83 -4.88
CA LEU A 248 7.33 -16.43 -6.26
C LEU A 248 5.84 -16.59 -6.59
N CYS A 249 5.20 -17.67 -6.14
CA CYS A 249 3.75 -17.85 -6.32
C CYS A 249 2.97 -16.72 -5.62
N ILE A 250 3.35 -16.30 -4.41
CA ILE A 250 2.73 -15.15 -3.72
C ILE A 250 2.89 -13.86 -4.53
N LEU A 251 4.08 -13.59 -5.07
CA LEU A 251 4.30 -12.45 -5.96
C LEU A 251 3.38 -12.51 -7.20
N LEU A 252 3.28 -13.66 -7.85
CA LEU A 252 2.42 -13.86 -9.03
C LEU A 252 0.93 -13.68 -8.69
N ILE A 253 0.48 -14.12 -7.50
CA ILE A 253 -0.89 -13.89 -7.02
C ILE A 253 -1.14 -12.39 -6.82
N CYS A 254 -0.20 -11.66 -6.21
CA CYS A 254 -0.31 -10.21 -6.05
C CYS A 254 -0.38 -9.49 -7.41
N LEU A 255 0.47 -9.88 -8.36
CA LEU A 255 0.41 -9.34 -9.74
C LEU A 255 -0.90 -9.72 -10.43
N GLY A 256 -1.42 -10.93 -10.21
CA GLY A 256 -2.73 -11.35 -10.72
C GLY A 256 -3.88 -10.49 -10.19
N CYS A 257 -3.86 -10.10 -8.91
CA CYS A 257 -4.81 -9.14 -8.35
C CYS A 257 -4.71 -7.78 -9.07
N PHE A 258 -3.49 -7.25 -9.21
CA PHE A 258 -3.26 -5.99 -9.92
C PHE A 258 -3.77 -6.04 -11.38
N MET A 259 -3.47 -7.12 -12.12
CA MET A 259 -3.95 -7.30 -13.50
C MET A 259 -5.48 -7.29 -13.56
N GLN A 260 -6.17 -7.92 -12.61
CA GLN A 260 -7.63 -7.87 -12.52
C GLN A 260 -8.15 -6.45 -12.30
N PHE A 261 -7.50 -5.66 -11.43
CA PHE A 261 -7.87 -4.27 -11.20
C PHE A 261 -7.69 -3.43 -12.47
N MET A 262 -6.59 -3.65 -13.21
CA MET A 262 -6.35 -2.96 -14.47
C MET A 262 -7.37 -3.36 -15.55
N LEU A 263 -7.76 -4.64 -15.65
CA LEU A 263 -8.79 -5.11 -16.55
C LEU A 263 -10.15 -4.45 -16.24
N ILE A 264 -10.51 -4.32 -14.98
CA ILE A 264 -11.74 -3.60 -14.57
C ILE A 264 -11.62 -2.12 -14.97
N ALA A 265 -10.50 -1.47 -14.63
CA ALA A 265 -10.28 -0.05 -14.95
C ALA A 265 -10.37 0.25 -16.44
N THR A 266 -9.80 -0.60 -17.31
CA THR A 266 -9.82 -0.40 -18.77
C THR A 266 -11.19 -0.59 -19.39
N ARG A 267 -12.06 -1.35 -18.73
CA ARG A 267 -13.42 -1.62 -19.21
C ARG A 267 -14.45 -0.59 -18.74
N MET A 268 -14.12 0.26 -17.75
CA MET A 268 -15.02 1.33 -17.30
C MET A 268 -15.19 2.42 -18.35
N GLN A 269 -16.42 2.80 -18.65
CA GLN A 269 -16.72 3.88 -19.61
C GLN A 269 -16.53 5.26 -18.96
N ALA A 270 -17.05 5.44 -17.75
CA ALA A 270 -16.93 6.71 -17.03
C ALA A 270 -15.51 6.94 -16.50
N LEU A 271 -14.89 8.06 -16.89
CA LEU A 271 -13.54 8.44 -16.50
C LEU A 271 -13.36 8.45 -14.97
N PHE A 272 -14.37 8.85 -14.21
CA PHE A 272 -14.34 8.87 -12.75
C PHE A 272 -14.07 7.48 -12.17
N TYR A 273 -14.86 6.48 -12.54
CA TYR A 273 -14.70 5.12 -12.07
C TYR A 273 -13.41 4.46 -12.59
N LYS A 274 -13.06 4.78 -13.85
CA LYS A 274 -11.78 4.34 -14.43
C LYS A 274 -10.59 4.82 -13.62
N LEU A 275 -10.56 6.10 -13.21
CA LEU A 275 -9.49 6.68 -12.41
C LEU A 275 -9.46 6.10 -11.00
N ILE A 276 -10.61 5.80 -10.37
CA ILE A 276 -10.64 5.14 -9.06
C ILE A 276 -10.04 3.74 -9.15
N ALA A 277 -10.52 2.91 -10.08
CA ALA A 277 -10.00 1.55 -10.22
C ALA A 277 -8.50 1.53 -10.51
N PHE A 278 -8.05 2.42 -11.40
CA PHE A 278 -6.65 2.57 -11.75
C PHE A 278 -5.81 3.05 -10.56
N GLY A 279 -6.24 4.11 -9.87
CA GLY A 279 -5.55 4.67 -8.73
C GLY A 279 -5.38 3.67 -7.58
N LEU A 280 -6.46 2.97 -7.21
CA LEU A 280 -6.41 1.93 -6.18
C LEU A 280 -5.53 0.74 -6.59
N GLY A 281 -5.55 0.36 -7.87
CA GLY A 281 -4.68 -0.68 -8.39
C GLY A 281 -3.20 -0.29 -8.34
N ILE A 282 -2.87 0.96 -8.65
CA ILE A 282 -1.50 1.48 -8.51
C ILE A 282 -1.05 1.48 -7.05
N GLU A 283 -1.87 1.99 -6.13
CA GLU A 283 -1.53 1.95 -4.70
C GLU A 283 -1.23 0.54 -4.22
N TYR A 284 -2.05 -0.42 -4.63
CA TYR A 284 -1.86 -1.82 -4.29
C TYR A 284 -0.53 -2.38 -4.83
N VAL A 285 -0.26 -2.23 -6.13
CA VAL A 285 0.95 -2.81 -6.74
C VAL A 285 2.22 -2.11 -6.28
N VAL A 286 2.18 -0.79 -6.07
CA VAL A 286 3.32 -0.03 -5.51
C VAL A 286 3.60 -0.50 -4.09
N GLN A 287 2.58 -0.72 -3.26
CA GLN A 287 2.74 -1.24 -1.91
C GLN A 287 3.38 -2.63 -1.91
N VAL A 288 2.93 -3.54 -2.78
CA VAL A 288 3.55 -4.87 -2.98
C VAL A 288 5.02 -4.74 -3.40
N PHE A 289 5.30 -3.88 -4.39
CA PHE A 289 6.65 -3.67 -4.89
C PHE A 289 7.59 -3.09 -3.81
N LEU A 290 7.13 -2.12 -3.03
CA LEU A 290 7.93 -1.53 -1.96
C LEU A 290 8.25 -2.54 -0.86
N THR A 291 7.30 -3.41 -0.51
CA THR A 291 7.52 -4.42 0.53
C THR A 291 8.48 -5.49 0.05
N ILE A 292 8.19 -6.14 -1.09
CA ILE A 292 9.02 -7.24 -1.60
C ILE A 292 10.40 -6.72 -2.03
N GLY A 293 10.44 -5.57 -2.72
CA GLY A 293 11.68 -4.94 -3.15
C GLY A 293 12.58 -4.53 -1.98
N GLY A 294 11.98 -4.06 -0.87
CA GLY A 294 12.71 -3.73 0.35
C GLY A 294 13.31 -4.97 1.04
N VAL A 295 12.54 -6.06 1.12
CA VAL A 295 12.98 -7.33 1.73
C VAL A 295 14.07 -8.01 0.92
N THR A 296 13.98 -7.98 -0.42
CA THR A 296 14.95 -8.60 -1.34
C THR A 296 16.17 -7.71 -1.62
N LYS A 297 16.30 -6.57 -0.94
CA LYS A 297 17.37 -5.58 -1.20
C LYS A 297 17.38 -5.02 -2.64
N PHE A 298 16.26 -5.07 -3.36
CA PHE A 298 16.13 -4.43 -4.67
C PHE A 298 16.03 -2.90 -4.54
N ILE A 299 15.35 -2.41 -3.50
CA ILE A 299 15.23 -1.00 -3.11
C ILE A 299 15.48 -0.84 -1.62
N PRO A 300 15.74 0.39 -1.10
CA PRO A 300 15.79 0.64 0.32
C PRO A 300 14.47 0.25 1.01
N SER A 301 14.54 -0.42 2.18
CA SER A 301 13.36 -0.80 2.95
C SER A 301 12.56 0.44 3.36
N THR A 302 11.25 0.42 3.10
CA THR A 302 10.34 1.54 3.39
C THR A 302 9.48 1.31 4.63
N GLY A 303 9.41 0.07 5.14
CA GLY A 303 8.60 -0.28 6.31
C GLY A 303 7.11 -0.42 6.00
N VAL A 304 6.74 -0.65 4.75
CA VAL A 304 5.35 -0.86 4.30
C VAL A 304 4.99 -2.34 4.39
N THR A 305 3.76 -2.64 4.78
CA THR A 305 3.24 -4.00 4.92
C THR A 305 2.86 -4.63 3.57
N LEU A 306 3.05 -5.95 3.42
CA LEU A 306 2.54 -6.69 2.26
C LEU A 306 1.01 -6.86 2.38
N PRO A 307 0.21 -6.32 1.43
CA PRO A 307 -1.24 -6.37 1.51
C PRO A 307 -1.78 -7.79 1.71
N LEU A 308 -2.72 -7.98 2.64
CA LEU A 308 -3.37 -9.24 3.01
C LEU A 308 -2.44 -10.32 3.61
N VAL A 309 -1.12 -10.15 3.58
CA VAL A 309 -0.15 -11.14 4.07
C VAL A 309 0.46 -10.72 5.41
N SER A 310 0.90 -9.45 5.52
CA SER A 310 1.52 -8.93 6.72
C SER A 310 0.53 -8.73 7.87
N TYR A 311 1.04 -8.76 9.10
CA TYR A 311 0.29 -8.34 10.28
C TYR A 311 0.08 -6.82 10.28
N GLY A 312 -1.18 -6.40 10.33
CA GLY A 312 -1.54 -4.98 10.44
C GLY A 312 -3.05 -4.77 10.34
N GLY A 313 -3.70 -4.44 11.46
CA GLY A 313 -5.16 -4.28 11.50
C GLY A 313 -5.66 -3.22 10.52
N SER A 314 -5.05 -2.04 10.51
CA SER A 314 -5.42 -0.95 9.58
C SER A 314 -5.15 -1.32 8.13
N SER A 315 -4.02 -2.00 7.86
CA SER A 315 -3.64 -2.42 6.50
C SER A 315 -4.61 -3.48 5.95
N ILE A 316 -5.00 -4.47 6.77
CA ILE A 316 -5.99 -5.46 6.36
C ILE A 316 -7.34 -4.79 6.07
N LEU A 317 -7.84 -3.97 7.00
CA LEU A 317 -9.14 -3.32 6.85
C LEU A 317 -9.15 -2.40 5.61
N SER A 318 -8.11 -1.58 5.42
CA SER A 318 -8.01 -0.70 4.25
C SER A 318 -7.91 -1.49 2.94
N THR A 319 -7.15 -2.59 2.93
CA THR A 319 -7.03 -3.46 1.74
C THR A 319 -8.37 -4.14 1.42
N PHE A 320 -9.11 -4.61 2.42
CA PHE A 320 -10.45 -5.15 2.23
C PHE A 320 -11.41 -4.10 1.65
N ILE A 321 -11.37 -2.86 2.15
CA ILE A 321 -12.16 -1.75 1.60
C ILE A 321 -11.77 -1.49 0.14
N LEU A 322 -10.47 -1.43 -0.16
CA LEU A 322 -9.96 -1.27 -1.53
C LEU A 322 -10.51 -2.36 -2.47
N PHE A 323 -10.40 -3.63 -2.07
CA PHE A 323 -10.95 -4.74 -2.84
C PHE A 323 -12.48 -4.67 -2.98
N GLY A 324 -13.18 -4.22 -1.92
CA GLY A 324 -14.63 -3.98 -1.95
C GLY A 324 -15.03 -2.90 -2.94
N VAL A 325 -14.26 -1.80 -3.02
CA VAL A 325 -14.48 -0.74 -4.02
C VAL A 325 -14.28 -1.31 -5.43
N ILE A 326 -13.21 -2.03 -5.70
CA ILE A 326 -12.96 -2.65 -7.01
C ILE A 326 -14.06 -3.65 -7.37
N GLN A 327 -14.52 -4.46 -6.40
CA GLN A 327 -15.64 -5.39 -6.61
C GLN A 327 -16.94 -4.65 -6.92
N GLY A 328 -17.21 -3.53 -6.24
CA GLY A 328 -18.37 -2.68 -6.52
C GLY A 328 -18.33 -2.10 -7.92
N LEU A 329 -17.18 -1.64 -8.39
CA LEU A 329 -17.00 -1.16 -9.75
C LEU A 329 -17.22 -2.27 -10.80
N TYR A 330 -16.78 -3.50 -10.48
CA TYR A 330 -17.04 -4.65 -11.36
C TYR A 330 -18.54 -4.97 -11.46
N VAL A 331 -19.27 -4.93 -10.34
CA VAL A 331 -20.72 -5.17 -10.32
C VAL A 331 -21.46 -4.06 -11.08
N LEU A 332 -21.10 -2.79 -10.84
CA LEU A 332 -21.67 -1.66 -11.56
C LEU A 332 -21.56 -1.83 -13.09
N LYS A 333 -20.34 -2.16 -13.54
CA LYS A 333 -20.10 -2.39 -14.96
C LYS A 333 -20.95 -3.54 -15.54
N ARG A 334 -21.06 -4.65 -14.83
CA ARG A 334 -21.86 -5.79 -15.28
C ARG A 334 -23.34 -5.42 -15.39
N ASN A 335 -23.86 -4.61 -14.46
CA ASN A 335 -25.24 -4.13 -14.52
C ASN A 335 -25.46 -3.22 -15.73
N GLU A 336 -24.49 -2.32 -16.05
CA GLU A 336 -24.54 -1.48 -17.25
C GLU A 336 -24.58 -2.34 -18.54
N GLU A 337 -23.75 -3.39 -18.63
CA GLU A 337 -23.76 -4.32 -19.79
C GLU A 337 -25.07 -5.09 -19.91
N GLU A 338 -25.68 -5.55 -18.82
CA GLU A 338 -26.97 -6.25 -18.82
C GLU A 338 -28.14 -5.33 -19.21
N GLU A 339 -28.05 -4.02 -18.91
CA GLU A 339 -29.03 -3.01 -19.32
C GLU A 339 -28.93 -2.64 -20.83
N GLU A 340 -27.70 -2.66 -21.39
CA GLU A 340 -27.47 -2.40 -22.82
C GLU A 340 -27.91 -3.57 -23.73
N GLU A 341 -27.95 -4.81 -23.19
CA GLU A 341 -28.40 -6.01 -23.92
C GLU A 341 -29.92 -6.20 -23.92
N GLN A 342 -30.70 -5.47 -23.11
CA GLN A 342 -32.16 -5.48 -23.03
C GLN A 342 -32.79 -4.41 -23.93
#